data_4485960cd1bc3227675988bcd4bda423
#
_entry.id   4485960cd1bc3227675988bcd4bda423
#
_cell.length_a   1.000
_cell.length_b   1.000
_cell.length_c   1.000
_cell.angle_alpha   90.00
_cell.angle_beta   90.00
_cell.angle_gamma   90.00
#
_symmetry.space_group_name_H-M   'P 1'
#
loop_
_entity.id
_entity.type
_entity.pdbx_description
1 polymer ?
#
loop_
_entity_poly.entity_id
_entity_poly.type
_entity_poly.pdbx_seq_one_letter_code
_entity_poly.pdbx_strand_id
1 'polypeptide(L)'
;MHGPTFMGNPLACTVALASLDLLDAERLTRAAHFEGALEAGLGPLRSIAGVKDVRVIGAVGVVELEGDVDMTRATEAALAEGVWIRPFRGLIYTMPPYVCTDDDLATIVRGVTAAVRASVDAGYRASEESR
;
A
#
# COMPACT_ATOMS: atom_id res chain seq x y z
N MET A 1 -1.20 -30.11 11.43
CA MET A 1 -1.03 -30.11 9.97
C MET A 1 -2.44 -30.15 9.36
N HIS A 2 -2.82 -29.17 8.57
CA HIS A 2 -4.11 -29.15 7.87
C HIS A 2 -3.89 -28.64 6.45
N GLY A 3 -4.71 -29.09 5.50
CA GLY A 3 -4.78 -28.56 4.15
C GLY A 3 -5.97 -27.62 4.01
N PRO A 4 -5.91 -26.60 3.14
CA PRO A 4 -7.07 -25.79 2.80
C PRO A 4 -8.20 -26.65 2.24
N THR A 5 -9.43 -26.42 2.69
CA THR A 5 -10.62 -27.19 2.28
C THR A 5 -10.83 -27.21 0.76
N PHE A 6 -10.43 -26.10 0.09
CA PHE A 6 -10.60 -25.93 -1.36
C PHE A 6 -9.33 -26.19 -2.17
N MET A 7 -8.31 -26.80 -1.58
CA MET A 7 -7.07 -27.16 -2.30
C MET A 7 -7.39 -28.09 -3.46
N GLY A 8 -6.88 -27.75 -4.66
CA GLY A 8 -7.11 -28.52 -5.89
C GLY A 8 -8.53 -28.33 -6.49
N ASN A 9 -9.29 -27.35 -6.03
CA ASN A 9 -10.59 -27.02 -6.63
C ASN A 9 -10.40 -26.70 -8.14
N PRO A 10 -11.08 -27.43 -9.06
CA PRO A 10 -10.84 -27.24 -10.50
C PRO A 10 -11.11 -25.83 -11.00
N LEU A 11 -12.15 -25.17 -10.49
CA LEU A 11 -12.45 -23.78 -10.86
C LEU A 11 -11.33 -22.83 -10.44
N ALA A 12 -10.85 -22.95 -9.20
CA ALA A 12 -9.74 -22.13 -8.72
C ALA A 12 -8.44 -22.39 -9.50
N CYS A 13 -8.15 -23.65 -9.85
CA CYS A 13 -7.01 -24.00 -10.68
C CYS A 13 -7.13 -23.41 -12.09
N THR A 14 -8.31 -23.47 -12.70
CA THR A 14 -8.56 -22.88 -14.03
C THR A 14 -8.36 -21.36 -14.00
N VAL A 15 -8.89 -20.67 -12.99
CA VAL A 15 -8.68 -19.22 -12.83
C VAL A 15 -7.21 -18.89 -12.60
N ALA A 16 -6.50 -19.68 -11.80
CA ALA A 16 -5.07 -19.49 -11.57
C ALA A 16 -4.26 -19.65 -12.87
N LEU A 17 -4.55 -20.66 -13.68
CA LEU A 17 -3.90 -20.86 -14.98
C LEU A 17 -4.17 -19.67 -15.92
N ALA A 18 -5.43 -19.25 -16.05
CA ALA A 18 -5.77 -18.08 -16.86
C ALA A 18 -5.07 -16.81 -16.37
N SER A 19 -4.90 -16.64 -15.06
CA SER A 19 -4.14 -15.54 -14.48
C SER A 19 -2.66 -15.62 -14.83
N LEU A 20 -2.06 -16.82 -14.79
CA LEU A 20 -0.66 -17.03 -15.16
C LEU A 20 -0.42 -16.76 -16.65
N ASP A 21 -1.36 -17.14 -17.52
CA ASP A 21 -1.27 -16.88 -18.97
C ASP A 21 -1.27 -15.35 -19.29
N LEU A 22 -1.80 -14.54 -18.37
CA LEU A 22 -1.74 -13.08 -18.49
C LEU A 22 -0.41 -12.47 -17.99
N LEU A 23 0.40 -13.23 -17.25
CA LEU A 23 1.70 -12.78 -16.74
C LEU A 23 2.81 -13.02 -17.77
N ASP A 24 2.80 -12.21 -18.82
CA ASP A 24 3.85 -12.20 -19.84
C ASP A 24 5.08 -11.35 -19.41
N ALA A 25 6.13 -11.40 -20.23
CA ALA A 25 7.36 -10.67 -19.99
C ALA A 25 7.13 -9.14 -19.91
N GLU A 26 6.18 -8.61 -20.68
CA GLU A 26 5.84 -7.18 -20.65
C GLU A 26 5.24 -6.79 -19.31
N ARG A 27 4.31 -7.58 -18.77
CA ARG A 27 3.72 -7.32 -17.44
C ARG A 27 4.74 -7.46 -16.32
N LEU A 28 5.70 -8.36 -16.44
CA LEU A 28 6.78 -8.49 -15.47
C LEU A 28 7.71 -7.26 -15.48
N THR A 29 7.96 -6.65 -16.65
CA THR A 29 8.75 -5.41 -16.74
C THR A 29 8.02 -4.22 -16.10
N ARG A 30 6.68 -4.24 -16.03
CA ARG A 30 5.90 -3.21 -15.33
C ARG A 30 6.19 -3.16 -13.82
N ALA A 31 6.67 -4.24 -13.22
CA ALA A 31 7.07 -4.21 -11.80
C ALA A 31 8.15 -3.17 -11.53
N ALA A 32 9.15 -3.04 -12.42
CA ALA A 32 10.19 -2.02 -12.30
C ALA A 32 9.65 -0.60 -12.50
N HIS A 33 8.68 -0.42 -13.42
CA HIS A 33 8.00 0.85 -13.62
C HIS A 33 7.21 1.25 -12.35
N PHE A 34 6.46 0.32 -11.77
CA PHE A 34 5.72 0.54 -10.52
C PHE A 34 6.65 0.90 -9.37
N GLU A 35 7.79 0.19 -9.25
CA GLU A 35 8.80 0.49 -8.24
C GLU A 35 9.30 1.94 -8.36
N GLY A 36 9.64 2.37 -9.57
CA GLY A 36 10.07 3.74 -9.83
C GLY A 36 8.99 4.78 -9.49
N ALA A 37 7.74 4.54 -9.88
CA ALA A 37 6.62 5.44 -9.59
C ALA A 37 6.30 5.52 -8.09
N LEU A 38 6.27 4.38 -7.40
CA LEU A 38 6.03 4.32 -5.95
C LEU A 38 7.19 4.94 -5.16
N GLU A 39 8.45 4.68 -5.54
CA GLU A 39 9.60 5.30 -4.88
C GLU A 39 9.62 6.82 -5.08
N ALA A 40 9.33 7.29 -6.28
CA ALA A 40 9.23 8.73 -6.55
C ALA A 40 8.11 9.41 -5.73
N GLY A 41 6.98 8.72 -5.56
CA GLY A 41 5.83 9.25 -4.85
C GLY A 41 5.90 9.11 -3.33
N LEU A 42 6.32 7.97 -2.83
CA LEU A 42 6.36 7.67 -1.39
C LEU A 42 7.69 8.02 -0.73
N GLY A 43 8.81 7.98 -1.48
CA GLY A 43 10.14 8.27 -0.96
C GLY A 43 10.26 9.58 -0.18
N PRO A 44 9.67 10.70 -0.65
CA PRO A 44 9.66 11.97 0.08
C PRO A 44 9.04 11.90 1.48
N LEU A 45 8.18 10.91 1.76
CA LEU A 45 7.55 10.74 3.07
C LEU A 45 8.57 10.39 4.18
N ARG A 46 9.77 9.91 3.83
CA ARG A 46 10.87 9.66 4.78
C ARG A 46 11.26 10.92 5.59
N SER A 47 10.99 12.10 5.06
CA SER A 47 11.28 13.37 5.74
C SER A 47 10.20 13.82 6.72
N ILE A 48 9.07 13.14 6.78
CA ILE A 48 7.96 13.49 7.67
C ILE A 48 8.26 12.98 9.08
N ALA A 49 8.20 13.85 10.08
CA ALA A 49 8.35 13.44 11.48
C ALA A 49 7.28 12.40 11.84
N GLY A 50 7.66 11.32 12.53
CA GLY A 50 6.78 10.19 12.83
C GLY A 50 6.77 9.08 11.76
N VAL A 51 7.39 9.30 10.61
CA VAL A 51 7.69 8.24 9.65
C VAL A 51 9.06 7.64 10.00
N LYS A 52 9.05 6.34 10.26
CA LYS A 52 10.25 5.57 10.61
C LYS A 52 11.02 5.11 9.38
N ASP A 53 10.31 4.64 8.35
CA ASP A 53 10.93 4.12 7.13
C ASP A 53 9.95 4.09 5.96
N VAL A 54 10.48 4.12 4.73
CA VAL A 54 9.74 3.90 3.49
C VAL A 54 10.49 2.89 2.65
N ARG A 55 9.82 1.83 2.26
CA ARG A 55 10.37 0.73 1.46
C ARG A 55 9.53 0.49 0.24
N VAL A 56 10.17 0.33 -0.89
CA VAL A 56 9.51 -0.05 -2.15
C VAL A 56 10.27 -1.21 -2.77
N ILE A 57 9.53 -2.20 -3.26
CA ILE A 57 10.05 -3.29 -4.07
C ILE A 57 8.98 -3.74 -5.07
N GLY A 58 9.28 -3.64 -6.36
CA GLY A 58 8.30 -3.91 -7.42
C GLY A 58 7.03 -3.09 -7.23
N ALA A 59 5.87 -3.76 -7.20
CA ALA A 59 4.57 -3.12 -6.98
C ALA A 59 4.19 -2.97 -5.50
N VAL A 60 5.10 -3.19 -4.56
CA VAL A 60 4.81 -3.08 -3.12
C VAL A 60 5.46 -1.83 -2.56
N GLY A 61 4.65 -0.91 -2.03
CA GLY A 61 5.09 0.27 -1.32
C GLY A 61 4.65 0.23 0.14
N VAL A 62 5.56 0.50 1.07
CA VAL A 62 5.30 0.45 2.52
C VAL A 62 5.85 1.71 3.17
N VAL A 63 5.02 2.36 3.98
CA VAL A 63 5.42 3.43 4.90
C VAL A 63 5.26 2.92 6.31
N GLU A 64 6.35 2.88 7.08
CA GLU A 64 6.37 2.49 8.48
C GLU A 64 6.37 3.74 9.37
N LEU A 65 5.45 3.81 10.32
CA LEU A 65 5.38 4.88 11.31
C LEU A 65 6.11 4.47 12.60
N GLU A 66 6.50 5.43 13.41
CA GLU A 66 7.14 5.18 14.72
C GLU A 66 6.18 4.56 15.74
N GLY A 67 4.86 4.74 15.56
CA GLY A 67 3.79 4.18 16.38
C GLY A 67 2.75 3.45 15.56
N ASP A 68 1.67 3.00 16.21
CA ASP A 68 0.55 2.37 15.53
C ASP A 68 -0.23 3.40 14.70
N VAL A 69 -0.71 2.98 13.54
CA VAL A 69 -1.55 3.79 12.64
C VAL A 69 -2.93 4.00 13.28
N ASP A 70 -3.42 5.24 13.30
CA ASP A 70 -4.83 5.50 13.53
C ASP A 70 -5.63 5.00 12.31
N MET A 71 -6.14 3.77 12.43
CA MET A 71 -6.81 3.05 11.36
C MET A 71 -8.00 3.83 10.78
N THR A 72 -8.77 4.50 11.64
CA THR A 72 -9.95 5.23 11.22
C THR A 72 -9.56 6.45 10.41
N ARG A 73 -8.71 7.31 10.95
CA ARG A 73 -8.25 8.53 10.29
C ARG A 73 -7.48 8.25 9.00
N ALA A 74 -6.60 7.24 9.02
CA ALA A 74 -5.85 6.84 7.84
C ALA A 74 -6.77 6.36 6.70
N THR A 75 -7.78 5.54 7.03
CA THR A 75 -8.72 5.03 6.04
C THR A 75 -9.63 6.13 5.50
N GLU A 76 -10.15 7.01 6.36
CA GLU A 76 -10.97 8.15 5.94
C GLU A 76 -10.20 9.11 5.04
N ALA A 77 -8.95 9.43 5.38
CA ALA A 77 -8.10 10.29 4.57
C ALA A 77 -7.79 9.69 3.19
N ALA A 78 -7.52 8.38 3.13
CA ALA A 78 -7.31 7.69 1.85
C ALA A 78 -8.58 7.62 1.02
N LEU A 79 -9.75 7.37 1.63
CA LEU A 79 -11.05 7.36 0.95
C LEU A 79 -11.40 8.71 0.34
N ALA A 80 -11.04 9.82 0.99
CA ALA A 80 -11.22 11.15 0.44
C ALA A 80 -10.44 11.38 -0.86
N GLU A 81 -9.32 10.67 -1.06
CA GLU A 81 -8.53 10.63 -2.30
C GLU A 81 -9.00 9.55 -3.29
N GLY A 82 -10.09 8.83 -2.96
CA GLY A 82 -10.62 7.75 -3.81
C GLY A 82 -9.90 6.41 -3.68
N VAL A 83 -9.11 6.22 -2.63
CA VAL A 83 -8.32 5.00 -2.40
C VAL A 83 -8.78 4.31 -1.11
N TRP A 84 -9.04 3.01 -1.18
CA TRP A 84 -9.23 2.22 0.02
C TRP A 84 -7.92 1.54 0.43
N ILE A 85 -7.53 1.70 1.69
CA ILE A 85 -6.35 1.07 2.27
C ILE A 85 -6.73 0.28 3.52
N ARG A 86 -5.88 -0.68 3.88
CA ARG A 86 -6.01 -1.45 5.12
C ARG A 86 -4.68 -1.42 5.88
N PRO A 87 -4.44 -0.40 6.71
CA PRO A 87 -3.23 -0.33 7.51
C PRO A 87 -3.11 -1.54 8.45
N PHE A 88 -1.88 -1.86 8.85
CA PHE A 88 -1.61 -2.95 9.78
C PHE A 88 -0.54 -2.52 10.79
N ARG A 89 -0.91 -2.41 12.08
CA ARG A 89 -0.03 -1.88 13.14
C ARG A 89 0.52 -0.51 12.72
N GLY A 90 1.85 -0.33 12.74
CA GLY A 90 2.54 0.88 12.28
C GLY A 90 2.77 0.96 10.78
N LEU A 91 2.11 0.13 9.96
CA LEU A 91 2.36 0.06 8.51
C LEU A 91 1.17 0.57 7.71
N ILE A 92 1.44 1.49 6.80
CA ILE A 92 0.55 1.86 5.69
C ILE A 92 1.21 1.34 4.42
N TYR A 93 0.51 0.48 3.68
CA TYR A 93 1.08 -0.17 2.50
C TYR A 93 0.12 -0.21 1.34
N THR A 94 0.66 -0.36 0.15
CA THR A 94 -0.08 -0.53 -1.10
C THR A 94 0.53 -1.64 -1.95
N MET A 95 -0.33 -2.34 -2.67
CA MET A 95 0.03 -3.40 -3.61
C MET A 95 -0.89 -3.30 -4.84
N PRO A 96 -0.70 -2.28 -5.69
CA PRO A 96 -1.54 -2.10 -6.87
C PRO A 96 -1.43 -3.29 -7.83
N PRO A 97 -2.54 -3.71 -8.44
CA PRO A 97 -2.50 -4.73 -9.48
C PRO A 97 -1.79 -4.20 -10.73
N TYR A 98 -1.12 -5.09 -11.47
CA TYR A 98 -0.34 -4.74 -12.66
C TYR A 98 -1.13 -4.11 -13.82
N VAL A 99 -2.45 -4.06 -13.74
CA VAL A 99 -3.33 -3.39 -14.70
C VAL A 99 -3.50 -1.89 -14.41
N CYS A 100 -3.07 -1.40 -13.25
CA CYS A 100 -3.12 0.02 -12.91
C CYS A 100 -2.38 0.88 -13.94
N THR A 101 -2.96 2.02 -14.27
CA THR A 101 -2.34 3.07 -15.08
C THR A 101 -1.45 3.97 -14.22
N ASP A 102 -0.71 4.88 -14.85
CA ASP A 102 0.10 5.88 -14.12
C ASP A 102 -0.79 6.84 -13.32
N ASP A 103 -1.99 7.17 -13.82
CA ASP A 103 -2.97 7.99 -13.11
C ASP A 103 -3.50 7.26 -11.87
N ASP A 104 -3.72 5.93 -11.97
CA ASP A 104 -4.10 5.12 -10.82
C ASP A 104 -2.98 5.09 -9.77
N LEU A 105 -1.71 4.91 -10.20
CA LEU A 105 -0.56 4.95 -9.29
C LEU A 105 -0.41 6.31 -8.61
N ALA A 106 -0.59 7.40 -9.34
CA ALA A 106 -0.59 8.75 -8.77
C ALA A 106 -1.71 8.94 -7.74
N THR A 107 -2.89 8.40 -8.00
CA THR A 107 -4.03 8.43 -7.08
C THR A 107 -3.74 7.62 -5.81
N ILE A 108 -3.16 6.43 -5.95
CA ILE A 108 -2.73 5.58 -4.83
C ILE A 108 -1.69 6.30 -3.97
N VAL A 109 -0.68 6.92 -4.59
CA VAL A 109 0.34 7.70 -3.87
C VAL A 109 -0.27 8.84 -3.09
N ARG A 110 -1.24 9.58 -3.66
CA ARG A 110 -1.97 10.63 -2.92
C ARG A 110 -2.73 10.05 -1.72
N GLY A 111 -3.46 8.95 -1.91
CA GLY A 111 -4.22 8.30 -0.84
C GLY A 111 -3.32 7.81 0.30
N VAL A 112 -2.20 7.15 -0.01
CA VAL A 112 -1.21 6.71 0.99
C VAL A 112 -0.60 7.93 1.70
N THR A 113 -0.25 8.99 0.97
CA THR A 113 0.30 10.22 1.54
C THR A 113 -0.69 10.89 2.50
N ALA A 114 -1.96 10.98 2.12
CA ALA A 114 -3.02 11.53 2.98
C ALA A 114 -3.18 10.71 4.27
N ALA A 115 -3.18 9.38 4.17
CA ALA A 115 -3.28 8.48 5.30
C ALA A 115 -2.10 8.61 6.26
N VAL A 116 -0.86 8.70 5.74
CA VAL A 116 0.35 8.93 6.54
C VAL A 116 0.25 10.22 7.32
N ARG A 117 -0.08 11.33 6.66
CA ARG A 117 -0.22 12.65 7.30
C ARG A 117 -1.30 12.64 8.38
N ALA A 118 -2.47 12.09 8.09
CA ALA A 118 -3.57 12.01 9.07
C ALA A 118 -3.19 11.20 10.31
N SER A 119 -2.34 10.17 10.15
CA SER A 119 -1.88 9.33 11.26
C SER A 119 -0.81 10.03 12.11
N VAL A 120 0.18 10.68 11.50
CA VAL A 120 1.25 11.37 12.25
C VAL A 120 0.73 12.61 12.97
N ASP A 121 -0.21 13.37 12.39
CA ASP A 121 -0.85 14.53 13.02
C ASP A 121 -1.66 14.11 14.26
N ALA A 122 -2.28 12.95 14.24
CA ALA A 122 -2.99 12.39 15.39
C ALA A 122 -2.04 12.01 16.54
N GLY A 123 -0.92 11.36 16.22
CA GLY A 123 0.11 11.01 17.20
C GLY A 123 0.73 12.24 17.88
N TYR A 124 0.96 13.29 17.13
CA TYR A 124 1.47 14.55 17.68
C TYR A 124 0.50 15.20 18.69
N ARG A 125 -0.79 15.29 18.34
CA ARG A 125 -1.82 15.86 19.25
C ARG A 125 -2.00 15.06 20.53
N ALA A 126 -2.01 13.72 20.44
CA ALA A 126 -2.09 12.86 21.62
C ALA A 126 -0.90 13.04 22.59
N SER A 127 0.29 13.33 22.05
CA SER A 127 1.49 13.59 22.85
C SER A 127 1.48 14.98 23.53
N GLU A 128 0.78 15.97 22.99
CA GLU A 128 0.60 17.29 23.60
C GLU A 128 -0.45 17.27 24.72
N GLU A 129 -1.54 16.51 24.55
CA GLU A 129 -2.60 16.38 25.56
C GLU A 129 -2.17 15.57 26.79
N SER A 130 -1.07 14.80 26.69
CA SER A 130 -0.51 13.98 27.78
C SER A 130 0.59 14.69 28.58
N ARG A 131 0.90 15.96 28.30
CA ARG A 131 1.87 16.79 29.04
C ARG A 131 1.20 17.82 29.92
#